data_9d6579c5a00c982afb0606f1bd5f383f
#
_entry.id   9d6579c5a00c982afb0606f1bd5f383f
#
_cell.length_a   1.000
_cell.length_b   1.000
_cell.length_c   1.000
_cell.angle_alpha   90.00
_cell.angle_beta   90.00
_cell.angle_gamma   90.00
#
_symmetry.space_group_name_H-M   'P 1'
#
loop_
_entity.id
_entity.type
_entity.pdbx_description
1 polymer ?
#
loop_
_entity_poly.entity_id
_entity_poly.type
_entity_poly.pdbx_seq_one_letter_code
_entity_poly.pdbx_strand_id
1 'polypeptide(L)'
;QMSYTNKTISNHIDYLADAFLISKASRYDIKGRKYIGANLKYYFTDLGLRNARLNFRQQEPTHIMENIVYNELLIRGYNVDVGVVDIFDKDKEGKRVRKQLEVDFVVNQGNQRYYIQVAYDMISEEKQTQEFNSLRNIPDSFKKIVIVNGSKKPWRNDEGFVIMGMKYFLLNANSLEF
;
A
#
# COMPACT_ATOMS: atom_id res chain seq x y z
N GLN A 1 33.80 11.09 -1.86
CA GLN A 1 32.41 10.68 -2.02
C GLN A 1 32.38 9.65 -3.18
N MET A 2 31.98 8.41 -2.90
CA MET A 2 31.78 7.41 -3.97
C MET A 2 30.55 7.81 -4.78
N SER A 3 30.73 8.01 -6.07
CA SER A 3 29.61 8.23 -7.02
C SER A 3 29.17 6.87 -7.56
N TYR A 4 27.97 6.42 -7.18
CA TYR A 4 27.38 5.20 -7.74
C TYR A 4 26.50 5.54 -8.95
N THR A 5 26.59 4.69 -10.00
CA THR A 5 25.67 4.80 -11.13
C THR A 5 24.30 4.21 -10.76
N ASN A 6 23.23 4.65 -11.44
CA ASN A 6 21.89 4.08 -11.26
C ASN A 6 21.88 2.55 -11.43
N LYS A 7 22.69 2.03 -12.39
CA LYS A 7 22.86 0.59 -12.62
C LYS A 7 23.47 -0.11 -11.38
N THR A 8 24.47 0.49 -10.75
CA THR A 8 25.11 -0.07 -9.56
C THR A 8 24.12 -0.14 -8.38
N ILE A 9 23.34 0.93 -8.19
CA ILE A 9 22.29 0.97 -7.14
C ILE A 9 21.24 -0.11 -7.42
N SER A 10 20.76 -0.24 -8.66
CA SER A 10 19.79 -1.28 -9.04
C SER A 10 20.30 -2.68 -8.72
N ASN A 11 21.55 -2.99 -9.09
CA ASN A 11 22.14 -4.30 -8.80
C ASN A 11 22.22 -4.59 -7.29
N HIS A 12 22.56 -3.60 -6.47
CA HIS A 12 22.57 -3.80 -5.01
C HIS A 12 21.16 -4.05 -4.46
N ILE A 13 20.16 -3.37 -4.98
CA ILE A 13 18.75 -3.62 -4.62
C ILE A 13 18.33 -5.04 -5.04
N ASP A 14 18.76 -5.49 -6.23
CA ASP A 14 18.50 -6.85 -6.70
C ASP A 14 19.14 -7.89 -5.77
N TYR A 15 20.38 -7.70 -5.34
CA TYR A 15 21.03 -8.58 -4.38
C TYR A 15 20.32 -8.64 -3.01
N LEU A 16 19.79 -7.50 -2.53
CA LEU A 16 19.01 -7.49 -1.30
C LEU A 16 17.69 -8.26 -1.45
N ALA A 17 17.06 -8.17 -2.63
CA ALA A 17 15.85 -8.93 -2.93
C ALA A 17 16.13 -10.43 -3.08
N ASP A 18 17.22 -10.81 -3.76
CA ASP A 18 17.64 -12.21 -3.91
C ASP A 18 18.03 -12.84 -2.56
N ALA A 19 18.54 -12.03 -1.63
CA ALA A 19 18.82 -12.43 -0.25
C ALA A 19 17.58 -12.44 0.65
N PHE A 20 16.38 -12.18 0.12
CA PHE A 20 15.11 -12.09 0.87
C PHE A 20 15.11 -11.06 2.01
N LEU A 21 15.94 -10.04 1.94
CA LEU A 21 15.95 -8.93 2.90
C LEU A 21 14.87 -7.89 2.61
N ILE A 22 14.52 -7.74 1.34
CA ILE A 22 13.46 -6.87 0.85
C ILE A 22 12.63 -7.59 -0.20
N SER A 23 11.37 -7.19 -0.32
CA SER A 23 10.46 -7.58 -1.40
C SER A 23 10.19 -6.38 -2.32
N LYS A 24 10.01 -6.66 -3.61
CA LYS A 24 9.68 -5.65 -4.63
C LYS A 24 8.19 -5.70 -4.92
N ALA A 25 7.49 -4.58 -4.81
CA ALA A 25 6.10 -4.44 -5.23
C ALA A 25 6.05 -3.64 -6.55
N SER A 26 5.41 -4.21 -7.55
CA SER A 26 5.20 -3.56 -8.84
C SER A 26 4.09 -2.52 -8.75
N ARG A 27 4.11 -1.52 -9.62
CA ARG A 27 3.00 -0.56 -9.74
C ARG A 27 2.02 -1.01 -10.80
N TYR A 28 0.75 -1.02 -10.42
CA TYR A 28 -0.36 -1.43 -11.26
C TYR A 28 -1.32 -0.25 -11.49
N ASP A 29 -1.48 0.14 -12.76
CA ASP A 29 -2.49 1.11 -13.17
C ASP A 29 -3.87 0.46 -13.14
N ILE A 30 -4.68 0.82 -12.15
CA ILE A 30 -5.98 0.21 -11.91
C ILE A 30 -6.96 0.49 -13.06
N LYS A 31 -6.96 1.72 -13.59
CA LYS A 31 -7.84 2.11 -14.71
C LYS A 31 -7.36 1.55 -16.03
N GLY A 32 -6.07 1.61 -16.28
CA GLY A 32 -5.44 1.10 -17.50
C GLY A 32 -5.26 -0.43 -17.51
N ARG A 33 -5.44 -1.10 -16.37
CA ARG A 33 -5.28 -2.56 -16.18
C ARG A 33 -3.94 -3.08 -16.69
N LYS A 34 -2.86 -2.37 -16.36
CA LYS A 34 -1.51 -2.70 -16.81
C LYS A 34 -0.45 -2.37 -15.76
N TYR A 35 0.67 -3.07 -15.81
CA TYR A 35 1.83 -2.75 -14.98
C TYR A 35 2.54 -1.50 -15.50
N ILE A 36 3.04 -0.71 -14.57
CA ILE A 36 3.87 0.47 -14.84
C ILE A 36 5.32 0.07 -14.59
N GLY A 37 6.15 0.12 -15.63
CA GLY A 37 7.53 -0.37 -15.62
C GLY A 37 8.57 0.45 -14.84
N ALA A 38 8.12 1.39 -13.98
CA ALA A 38 9.02 2.27 -13.23
C ALA A 38 8.55 2.45 -11.78
N ASN A 39 9.46 2.89 -10.90
CA ASN A 39 9.17 3.27 -9.52
C ASN A 39 8.59 2.14 -8.67
N LEU A 40 9.31 1.01 -8.58
CA LEU A 40 8.97 -0.06 -7.65
C LEU A 40 8.94 0.47 -6.20
N LYS A 41 8.07 -0.10 -5.39
CA LYS A 41 8.08 0.10 -3.93
C LYS A 41 8.76 -1.10 -3.27
N TYR A 42 9.48 -0.86 -2.20
CA TYR A 42 10.27 -1.90 -1.53
C TYR A 42 9.81 -2.03 -0.08
N TYR A 43 9.64 -3.26 0.37
CA TYR A 43 9.23 -3.59 1.72
C TYR A 43 10.28 -4.49 2.37
N PHE A 44 10.64 -4.21 3.60
CA PHE A 44 11.54 -5.07 4.37
C PHE A 44 10.82 -6.34 4.80
N THR A 45 11.47 -7.48 4.60
CA THR A 45 10.94 -8.76 5.08
C THR A 45 10.94 -8.82 6.60
N ASP A 46 11.95 -8.24 7.24
CA ASP A 46 12.08 -8.13 8.70
C ASP A 46 12.26 -6.65 9.10
N LEU A 47 11.28 -6.12 9.83
CA LEU A 47 11.30 -4.75 10.34
C LEU A 47 12.29 -4.57 11.50
N GLY A 48 12.60 -5.64 12.25
CA GLY A 48 13.63 -5.62 13.29
C GLY A 48 15.00 -5.35 12.67
N LEU A 49 15.33 -6.05 11.58
CA LEU A 49 16.56 -5.84 10.83
C LEU A 49 16.64 -4.43 10.25
N ARG A 50 15.54 -3.94 9.66
CA ARG A 50 15.44 -2.54 9.18
C ARG A 50 15.74 -1.55 10.31
N ASN A 51 15.06 -1.71 11.43
CA ASN A 51 15.18 -0.78 12.55
C ASN A 51 16.58 -0.82 13.17
N ALA A 52 17.18 -2.00 13.33
CA ALA A 52 18.56 -2.15 13.78
C ALA A 52 19.55 -1.44 12.83
N ARG A 53 19.38 -1.58 11.50
CA ARG A 53 20.21 -0.90 10.50
C ARG A 53 20.12 0.61 10.57
N LEU A 54 18.95 1.14 10.96
CA LEU A 54 18.69 2.57 11.16
C LEU A 54 18.99 3.04 12.60
N ASN A 55 19.63 2.21 13.44
CA ASN A 55 19.86 2.48 14.86
C ASN A 55 18.57 2.89 15.60
N PHE A 56 17.44 2.26 15.24
CA PHE A 56 16.10 2.54 15.78
C PHE A 56 15.65 4.00 15.63
N ARG A 57 16.23 4.71 14.66
CA ARG A 57 15.82 6.07 14.27
C ARG A 57 14.80 6.01 13.13
N GLN A 58 14.10 7.11 12.88
CA GLN A 58 13.14 7.24 11.77
C GLN A 58 12.06 6.14 11.79
N GLN A 59 11.49 5.91 12.96
CA GLN A 59 10.33 5.05 13.09
C GLN A 59 9.09 5.85 12.69
N GLU A 60 8.66 5.68 11.45
CA GLU A 60 7.43 6.26 10.92
C GLU A 60 6.32 5.21 11.02
N PRO A 61 5.39 5.35 11.99
CA PRO A 61 4.40 4.31 12.29
C PRO A 61 3.55 3.91 11.08
N THR A 62 3.23 4.86 10.21
CA THR A 62 2.45 4.62 8.99
C THR A 62 3.18 3.66 8.05
N HIS A 63 4.45 3.92 7.74
CA HIS A 63 5.25 3.07 6.86
C HIS A 63 5.53 1.70 7.49
N ILE A 64 5.72 1.64 8.81
CA ILE A 64 5.88 0.37 9.53
C ILE A 64 4.59 -0.46 9.40
N MET A 65 3.45 0.15 9.64
CA MET A 65 2.15 -0.51 9.55
C MET A 65 1.87 -1.00 8.13
N GLU A 66 2.15 -0.20 7.12
CA GLU A 66 2.03 -0.58 5.72
C GLU A 66 2.93 -1.79 5.39
N ASN A 67 4.19 -1.78 5.83
CA ASN A 67 5.11 -2.89 5.62
C ASN A 67 4.62 -4.20 6.31
N ILE A 68 4.05 -4.11 7.50
CA ILE A 68 3.47 -5.28 8.19
C ILE A 68 2.30 -5.84 7.38
N VAL A 69 1.39 -4.98 6.90
CA VAL A 69 0.26 -5.42 6.07
C VAL A 69 0.74 -6.09 4.80
N TYR A 70 1.73 -5.52 4.13
CA TYR A 70 2.33 -6.11 2.93
C TYR A 70 2.86 -7.51 3.18
N ASN A 71 3.69 -7.68 4.22
CA ASN A 71 4.28 -8.96 4.57
C ASN A 71 3.21 -10.00 4.93
N GLU A 72 2.20 -9.61 5.70
CA GLU A 72 1.08 -10.48 6.07
C GLU A 72 0.29 -10.96 4.85
N LEU A 73 0.03 -10.07 3.89
CA LEU A 73 -0.64 -10.43 2.64
C LEU A 73 0.16 -11.46 1.82
N LEU A 74 1.49 -11.31 1.75
CA LEU A 74 2.35 -12.29 1.09
C LEU A 74 2.34 -13.64 1.82
N ILE A 75 2.40 -13.65 3.16
CA ILE A 75 2.34 -14.87 3.98
C ILE A 75 1.03 -15.63 3.73
N ARG A 76 -0.08 -14.90 3.50
CA ARG A 76 -1.39 -15.48 3.15
C ARG A 76 -1.48 -15.97 1.70
N GLY A 77 -0.43 -15.81 0.91
CA GLY A 77 -0.36 -16.28 -0.49
C GLY A 77 -1.04 -15.37 -1.51
N TYR A 78 -1.26 -14.09 -1.17
CA TYR A 78 -1.76 -13.12 -2.13
C TYR A 78 -0.65 -12.59 -3.03
N ASN A 79 -1.01 -12.24 -4.27
CA ASN A 79 -0.18 -11.39 -5.14
C ASN A 79 -0.49 -9.94 -4.79
N VAL A 80 0.54 -9.16 -4.45
CA VAL A 80 0.39 -7.80 -3.92
C VAL A 80 1.16 -6.81 -4.78
N ASP A 81 0.45 -5.85 -5.34
CA ASP A 81 1.00 -4.74 -6.13
C ASP A 81 0.62 -3.41 -5.48
N VAL A 82 1.32 -2.34 -5.79
CA VAL A 82 0.95 -0.97 -5.44
C VAL A 82 0.00 -0.42 -6.50
N GLY A 83 -1.17 0.05 -6.09
CA GLY A 83 -2.15 0.60 -7.01
C GLY A 83 -1.87 2.04 -7.39
N VAL A 84 -2.15 2.38 -8.65
CA VAL A 84 -2.12 3.77 -9.14
C VAL A 84 -3.44 4.08 -9.83
N VAL A 85 -4.03 5.22 -9.46
CA VAL A 85 -5.27 5.74 -10.06
C VAL A 85 -5.03 7.13 -10.60
N ASP A 86 -5.16 7.29 -11.91
CA ASP A 86 -5.09 8.61 -12.54
C ASP A 86 -6.40 9.39 -12.34
N ILE A 87 -6.26 10.62 -11.87
CA ILE A 87 -7.35 11.59 -11.81
C ILE A 87 -6.97 12.85 -12.58
N PHE A 88 -7.97 13.63 -12.92
CA PHE A 88 -7.77 14.97 -13.46
C PHE A 88 -8.27 15.98 -12.45
N ASP A 89 -7.40 16.86 -12.07
CA ASP A 89 -7.64 17.95 -11.13
C ASP A 89 -7.41 19.31 -11.83
N LYS A 90 -7.75 20.39 -11.19
CA LYS A 90 -7.43 21.74 -11.66
C LYS A 90 -6.29 22.31 -10.81
N ASP A 91 -5.29 22.89 -11.47
CA ASP A 91 -4.26 23.65 -10.77
C ASP A 91 -4.79 25.01 -10.27
N LYS A 92 -3.91 25.78 -9.62
CA LYS A 92 -4.27 27.11 -9.09
C LYS A 92 -4.72 28.11 -10.15
N GLU A 93 -4.42 27.85 -11.41
CA GLU A 93 -4.76 28.67 -12.58
C GLU A 93 -6.00 28.14 -13.30
N GLY A 94 -6.63 27.05 -12.79
CA GLY A 94 -7.81 26.43 -13.38
C GLY A 94 -7.52 25.49 -14.56
N LYS A 95 -6.24 25.24 -14.89
CA LYS A 95 -5.84 24.34 -15.97
C LYS A 95 -5.95 22.89 -15.51
N ARG A 96 -6.45 22.03 -16.41
CA ARG A 96 -6.59 20.59 -16.14
C ARG A 96 -5.21 19.92 -16.03
N VAL A 97 -4.92 19.35 -14.87
CA VAL A 97 -3.66 18.65 -14.59
C VAL A 97 -3.95 17.19 -14.24
N ARG A 98 -3.16 16.27 -14.78
CA ARG A 98 -3.20 14.86 -14.42
C ARG A 98 -2.50 14.69 -13.07
N LYS A 99 -3.16 14.05 -12.13
CA LYS A 99 -2.62 13.69 -10.81
C LYS A 99 -2.75 12.18 -10.62
N GLN A 100 -1.75 11.57 -10.04
CA GLN A 100 -1.77 10.17 -9.66
C GLN A 100 -2.06 10.03 -8.17
N LEU A 101 -3.04 9.21 -7.84
CA LEU A 101 -3.30 8.77 -6.48
C LEU A 101 -2.75 7.37 -6.30
N GLU A 102 -2.11 7.13 -5.17
CA GLU A 102 -1.62 5.80 -4.80
C GLU A 102 -2.70 5.07 -3.97
N VAL A 103 -2.86 3.80 -4.26
CA VAL A 103 -3.57 2.82 -3.42
C VAL A 103 -2.51 1.89 -2.89
N ASP A 104 -2.39 1.77 -1.58
CA ASP A 104 -1.27 1.05 -0.98
C ASP A 104 -1.13 -0.35 -1.55
N PHE A 105 -2.26 -1.09 -1.67
CA PHE A 105 -2.21 -2.43 -2.24
C PHE A 105 -3.36 -2.76 -3.18
N VAL A 106 -3.02 -3.38 -4.30
CA VAL A 106 -3.92 -4.16 -5.16
C VAL A 106 -3.59 -5.63 -4.90
N VAL A 107 -4.53 -6.34 -4.31
CA VAL A 107 -4.33 -7.69 -3.79
C VAL A 107 -5.15 -8.67 -4.62
N ASN A 108 -4.49 -9.67 -5.19
CA ASN A 108 -5.13 -10.66 -6.05
C ASN A 108 -4.88 -12.09 -5.57
N GLN A 109 -5.92 -12.92 -5.59
CA GLN A 109 -5.81 -14.36 -5.40
C GLN A 109 -6.91 -15.06 -6.19
N GLY A 110 -6.54 -15.85 -7.20
CA GLY A 110 -7.51 -16.46 -8.13
C GLY A 110 -8.38 -15.39 -8.79
N ASN A 111 -9.68 -15.50 -8.61
CA ASN A 111 -10.67 -14.55 -9.15
C ASN A 111 -11.02 -13.40 -8.19
N GLN A 112 -10.39 -13.36 -7.02
CA GLN A 112 -10.64 -12.34 -6.01
C GLN A 112 -9.65 -11.19 -6.17
N ARG A 113 -10.16 -9.97 -6.00
CA ARG A 113 -9.37 -8.74 -5.94
C ARG A 113 -9.85 -7.86 -4.80
N TYR A 114 -8.89 -7.28 -4.10
CA TYR A 114 -9.13 -6.31 -3.04
C TYR A 114 -8.26 -5.07 -3.27
N TYR A 115 -8.78 -3.91 -2.93
CA TYR A 115 -8.03 -2.66 -2.84
C TYR A 115 -7.88 -2.29 -1.38
N ILE A 116 -6.66 -2.16 -0.92
CA ILE A 116 -6.37 -1.94 0.51
C ILE A 116 -5.62 -0.62 0.67
N GLN A 117 -6.12 0.20 1.59
CA GLN A 117 -5.44 1.39 2.09
C GLN A 117 -5.08 1.18 3.56
N VAL A 118 -3.90 1.64 3.98
CA VAL A 118 -3.42 1.53 5.35
C VAL A 118 -3.34 2.91 5.97
N ALA A 119 -4.13 3.18 6.99
CA ALA A 119 -4.21 4.48 7.63
C ALA A 119 -3.87 4.35 9.12
N TYR A 120 -2.75 4.91 9.56
CA TYR A 120 -2.36 4.87 10.97
C TYR A 120 -3.35 5.62 11.85
N ASP A 121 -3.84 6.77 11.38
CA ASP A 121 -4.72 7.64 12.13
C ASP A 121 -5.84 8.19 11.22
N MET A 122 -7.09 8.03 11.67
CA MET A 122 -8.29 8.49 10.98
C MET A 122 -9.18 9.36 11.89
N ILE A 123 -8.57 10.14 12.78
CA ILE A 123 -9.31 10.91 13.79
C ILE A 123 -10.12 12.06 13.17
N SER A 124 -9.62 12.73 12.13
CA SER A 124 -10.33 13.84 11.50
C SER A 124 -11.02 13.41 10.19
N GLU A 125 -12.15 14.06 9.87
CA GLU A 125 -12.87 13.88 8.61
C GLU A 125 -11.98 14.23 7.39
N GLU A 126 -11.11 15.21 7.54
CA GLU A 126 -10.17 15.60 6.49
C GLU A 126 -9.20 14.47 6.16
N LYS A 127 -8.60 13.83 7.18
CA LYS A 127 -7.74 12.66 6.99
C LYS A 127 -8.49 11.50 6.38
N GLN A 128 -9.69 11.19 6.87
CA GLN A 128 -10.54 10.14 6.28
C GLN A 128 -10.82 10.43 4.82
N THR A 129 -11.16 11.66 4.48
CA THR A 129 -11.42 12.09 3.09
C THR A 129 -10.20 11.90 2.22
N GLN A 130 -9.01 12.23 2.73
CA GLN A 130 -7.75 12.08 2.02
C GLN A 130 -7.41 10.61 1.77
N GLU A 131 -7.49 9.77 2.79
CA GLU A 131 -7.20 8.33 2.69
C GLU A 131 -8.20 7.59 1.79
N PHE A 132 -9.48 7.98 1.82
CA PHE A 132 -10.49 7.35 0.96
C PHE A 132 -10.46 7.85 -0.47
N ASN A 133 -9.81 8.96 -0.75
CA ASN A 133 -9.83 9.59 -2.08
C ASN A 133 -9.30 8.66 -3.18
N SER A 134 -8.24 7.91 -2.91
CA SER A 134 -7.71 6.94 -3.87
C SER A 134 -8.73 5.84 -4.18
N LEU A 135 -9.37 5.29 -3.15
CA LEU A 135 -10.37 4.23 -3.26
C LEU A 135 -11.66 4.70 -3.95
N ARG A 136 -12.12 5.95 -3.71
CA ARG A 136 -13.29 6.54 -4.38
C ARG A 136 -13.11 6.67 -5.88
N ASN A 137 -11.89 6.88 -6.33
CA ASN A 137 -11.56 7.06 -7.74
C ASN A 137 -11.33 5.75 -8.51
N ILE A 138 -11.43 4.60 -7.86
CA ILE A 138 -11.43 3.29 -8.51
C ILE A 138 -12.81 3.02 -9.11
N PRO A 139 -12.91 2.77 -10.44
CA PRO A 139 -14.20 2.70 -11.13
C PRO A 139 -14.90 1.35 -11.04
N ASP A 140 -14.25 0.32 -10.51
CA ASP A 140 -14.83 -1.02 -10.39
C ASP A 140 -15.43 -1.29 -9.00
N SER A 141 -16.13 -2.41 -8.88
CA SER A 141 -16.88 -2.83 -7.68
C SER A 141 -16.14 -3.83 -6.79
N PHE A 142 -14.85 -4.08 -7.05
CA PHE A 142 -14.08 -4.93 -6.15
C PHE A 142 -14.01 -4.33 -4.75
N LYS A 143 -13.87 -5.20 -3.75
CA LYS A 143 -13.91 -4.79 -2.34
C LYS A 143 -12.79 -3.81 -2.02
N LYS A 144 -13.17 -2.71 -1.38
CA LYS A 144 -12.30 -1.66 -0.90
C LYS A 144 -12.20 -1.75 0.62
N ILE A 145 -11.00 -1.86 1.13
CA ILE A 145 -10.70 -2.13 2.54
C ILE A 145 -9.76 -1.04 3.07
N VAL A 146 -10.03 -0.56 4.26
CA VAL A 146 -9.13 0.34 4.98
C VAL A 146 -8.71 -0.33 6.28
N ILE A 147 -7.40 -0.53 6.43
CA ILE A 147 -6.82 -1.09 7.65
C ILE A 147 -6.33 0.07 8.51
N VAL A 148 -6.92 0.22 9.70
CA VAL A 148 -6.58 1.30 10.63
C VAL A 148 -5.82 0.77 11.84
N ASN A 149 -5.05 1.63 12.50
CA ASN A 149 -4.40 1.25 13.74
C ASN A 149 -5.44 0.86 14.82
N GLY A 150 -5.09 -0.13 15.63
CA GLY A 150 -5.91 -0.58 16.76
C GLY A 150 -6.61 -1.92 16.55
N SER A 151 -7.65 -2.17 17.36
CA SER A 151 -8.30 -3.49 17.48
C SER A 151 -9.76 -3.49 17.06
N LYS A 152 -10.23 -2.47 16.35
CA LYS A 152 -11.64 -2.37 15.93
C LYS A 152 -12.04 -3.57 15.06
N LYS A 153 -13.24 -4.12 15.35
CA LYS A 153 -13.85 -5.14 14.50
C LYS A 153 -14.21 -4.53 13.14
N PRO A 154 -14.31 -5.32 12.07
CA PRO A 154 -14.66 -4.81 10.76
C PRO A 154 -16.09 -4.26 10.75
N TRP A 155 -16.26 -3.16 10.02
CA TRP A 155 -17.58 -2.56 9.74
C TRP A 155 -17.55 -1.95 8.34
N ARG A 156 -18.72 -1.62 7.80
CA ARG A 156 -18.85 -0.89 6.53
C ARG A 156 -19.25 0.54 6.81
N ASN A 157 -18.61 1.48 6.12
CA ASN A 157 -19.06 2.87 6.11
C ASN A 157 -20.18 3.07 5.06
N ASP A 158 -20.73 4.29 5.00
CA ASP A 158 -21.81 4.65 4.09
C ASP A 158 -21.42 4.54 2.60
N GLU A 159 -20.12 4.56 2.29
CA GLU A 159 -19.59 4.35 0.94
C GLU A 159 -19.37 2.87 0.59
N GLY A 160 -19.66 1.95 1.52
CA GLY A 160 -19.49 0.52 1.36
C GLY A 160 -18.06 0.02 1.58
N PHE A 161 -17.13 0.86 1.99
CA PHE A 161 -15.76 0.44 2.31
C PHE A 161 -15.75 -0.36 3.62
N VAL A 162 -14.99 -1.45 3.64
CA VAL A 162 -14.76 -2.22 4.85
C VAL A 162 -13.62 -1.57 5.61
N ILE A 163 -13.87 -1.19 6.86
CA ILE A 163 -12.85 -0.62 7.75
C ILE A 163 -12.61 -1.61 8.88
N MET A 164 -11.35 -1.93 9.15
CA MET A 164 -11.00 -2.86 10.24
C MET A 164 -9.70 -2.44 10.93
N GLY A 165 -9.58 -2.83 12.19
CA GLY A 165 -8.35 -2.61 12.96
C GLY A 165 -7.24 -3.58 12.54
N MET A 166 -6.00 -3.09 12.60
CA MET A 166 -4.79 -3.87 12.31
C MET A 166 -4.72 -5.19 13.10
N LYS A 167 -5.08 -5.15 14.38
CA LYS A 167 -5.09 -6.36 15.21
C LYS A 167 -6.11 -7.40 14.71
N TYR A 168 -7.29 -6.95 14.28
CA TYR A 168 -8.28 -7.85 13.71
C TYR A 168 -7.78 -8.46 12.40
N PHE A 169 -7.19 -7.65 11.53
CA PHE A 169 -6.59 -8.11 10.28
C PHE A 169 -5.55 -9.21 10.51
N LEU A 170 -4.59 -8.99 11.42
CA LEU A 170 -3.50 -9.93 11.69
C LEU A 170 -3.96 -11.24 12.35
N LEU A 171 -4.96 -11.19 13.22
CA LEU A 171 -5.41 -12.36 13.98
C LEU A 171 -6.44 -13.23 13.24
N ASN A 172 -7.01 -12.75 12.13
CA ASN A 172 -8.04 -13.46 11.40
C ASN A 172 -7.61 -13.67 9.95
N ALA A 173 -7.25 -14.91 9.60
CA ALA A 173 -6.77 -15.26 8.27
C ALA A 173 -7.76 -14.86 7.15
N ASN A 174 -9.07 -14.98 7.40
CA ASN A 174 -10.14 -14.67 6.45
C ASN A 174 -10.67 -13.23 6.60
N SER A 175 -9.90 -12.31 7.20
CA SER A 175 -10.34 -10.94 7.45
C SER A 175 -10.73 -10.16 6.19
N LEU A 176 -10.19 -10.51 5.03
CA LEU A 176 -10.53 -9.85 3.77
C LEU A 176 -11.88 -10.30 3.19
N GLU A 177 -12.46 -11.39 3.68
CA GLU A 177 -13.73 -11.94 3.20
C GLU A 177 -14.97 -11.33 3.87
N PHE A 178 -14.80 -10.51 4.91
CA PHE A 178 -15.88 -9.85 5.67
C PHE A 178 -16.89 -9.11 4.79
#